data_e4521711f97c5711ffd8a1ccaf29f1b5
#
_entry.id   e4521711f97c5711ffd8a1ccaf29f1b5
#
_cell.length_a   1.000
_cell.length_b   1.000
_cell.length_c   1.000
_cell.angle_alpha   90.00
_cell.angle_beta   90.00
_cell.angle_gamma   90.00
#
_symmetry.space_group_name_H-M   'P 1'
#
loop_
_entity.id
_entity.type
_entity.pdbx_description
1 polymer ?
#
loop_
_entity_poly.entity_id
_entity_poly.type
_entity_poly.pdbx_seq_one_letter_code
_entity_poly.pdbx_strand_id
1 'polypeptide(L)'
;MSKVISVNSGSSSLKFQLFDMPSETVLTSGQAERIGQQMGAFTIKYNGKKETEELPIPNHKVAVDILLNKLTELGIVENLDEIKGAGHRIVQGGSSFDQSVVVDEEVEKIVEEYGELAPLHNPAHLVCYRAFKESLPNIGHVFVFDTAFHQTMPEESYMFPVPYEWYTDYKIRRYGAHGTSHQYVNRRTAELMGKDVNTLNMITCHLGNGASITAIKNGKVLNTSMGLTPLGGIMMGTRCGDIDPTVVYYMMKKLGCTPDDMDTFLNKKSGMLGISGISSDARDVQAAIDAGDPRGILTGKLYTNRVINVVGGYYFQLGHVDAIAFTAGLGENDDACRERILKAMEEALGLSIDYELNATIHGKECLISKPDSKVQVWIVPTNEEVVIARDTVRLLGL
;
A
#
# COMPACT_ATOMS: atom_id res chain seq x y z
N MET A 1 19.89 -21.14 7.02
CA MET A 1 19.40 -20.03 6.20
C MET A 1 18.20 -20.54 5.42
N SER A 2 17.09 -19.82 5.46
CA SER A 2 15.84 -20.23 4.82
C SER A 2 15.51 -19.28 3.69
N LYS A 3 15.32 -19.80 2.48
CA LYS A 3 14.85 -18.98 1.35
C LYS A 3 13.33 -18.86 1.42
N VAL A 4 12.83 -17.61 1.39
CA VAL A 4 11.40 -17.30 1.50
C VAL A 4 11.01 -16.38 0.36
N ILE A 5 9.90 -16.69 -0.31
CA ILE A 5 9.38 -15.87 -1.39
C ILE A 5 8.21 -15.00 -0.90
N SER A 6 8.26 -13.71 -1.12
CA SER A 6 7.13 -12.79 -0.97
C SER A 6 6.43 -12.59 -2.30
N VAL A 7 5.11 -12.58 -2.27
CA VAL A 7 4.24 -12.53 -3.45
C VAL A 7 3.19 -11.45 -3.30
N ASN A 8 3.09 -10.59 -4.30
CA ASN A 8 2.04 -9.59 -4.42
C ASN A 8 1.42 -9.69 -5.81
N SER A 9 0.23 -10.24 -5.90
CA SER A 9 -0.48 -10.47 -7.16
C SER A 9 -1.65 -9.50 -7.34
N GLY A 10 -1.95 -9.20 -8.58
CA GLY A 10 -3.15 -8.49 -8.99
C GLY A 10 -3.86 -9.27 -10.10
N SER A 11 -4.97 -8.75 -10.63
CA SER A 11 -5.76 -9.43 -11.67
C SER A 11 -4.97 -9.73 -12.94
N SER A 12 -3.97 -8.92 -13.28
CA SER A 12 -3.14 -9.06 -14.50
C SER A 12 -1.64 -8.95 -14.23
N SER A 13 -1.21 -9.10 -12.96
CA SER A 13 0.20 -8.97 -12.57
C SER A 13 0.55 -9.87 -11.40
N LEU A 14 1.83 -10.22 -11.31
CA LEU A 14 2.44 -10.90 -10.18
C LEU A 14 3.79 -10.26 -9.93
N LYS A 15 4.03 -9.74 -8.72
CA LYS A 15 5.35 -9.26 -8.25
C LYS A 15 5.88 -10.20 -7.20
N PHE A 16 7.19 -10.39 -7.18
CA PHE A 16 7.83 -11.28 -6.21
C PHE A 16 9.21 -10.78 -5.79
N GLN A 17 9.62 -11.20 -4.60
CA GLN A 17 11.01 -11.14 -4.15
C GLN A 17 11.35 -12.44 -3.42
N LEU A 18 12.54 -12.98 -3.67
CA LEU A 18 13.11 -14.11 -2.95
C LEU A 18 14.16 -13.60 -1.98
N PHE A 19 13.99 -13.91 -0.71
CA PHE A 19 14.88 -13.51 0.37
C PHE A 19 15.69 -14.67 0.90
N ASP A 20 16.93 -14.41 1.28
CA ASP A 20 17.69 -15.25 2.20
C ASP A 20 17.49 -14.72 3.62
N MET A 21 16.94 -15.55 4.50
CA MET A 21 16.57 -15.16 5.86
C MET A 21 17.48 -15.89 6.88
N PRO A 22 17.86 -15.25 7.99
CA PRO A 22 17.40 -13.97 8.53
C PRO A 22 18.17 -12.73 8.04
N SER A 23 19.12 -12.87 7.10
CA SER A 23 19.93 -11.74 6.61
C SER A 23 19.11 -10.69 5.85
N GLU A 24 17.90 -11.04 5.43
CA GLU A 24 17.00 -10.21 4.60
C GLU A 24 17.61 -9.81 3.26
N THR A 25 18.59 -10.58 2.80
CA THR A 25 19.22 -10.36 1.50
C THR A 25 18.27 -10.72 0.38
N VAL A 26 17.99 -9.77 -0.50
CA VAL A 26 17.18 -10.02 -1.71
C VAL A 26 18.05 -10.76 -2.73
N LEU A 27 17.77 -12.04 -2.97
CA LEU A 27 18.47 -12.85 -3.96
C LEU A 27 18.02 -12.52 -5.38
N THR A 28 16.72 -12.28 -5.54
CA THR A 28 16.11 -11.85 -6.80
C THR A 28 14.78 -11.17 -6.55
N SER A 29 14.38 -10.32 -7.50
CA SER A 29 13.06 -9.72 -7.55
C SER A 29 12.57 -9.67 -8.99
N GLY A 30 11.26 -9.58 -9.19
CA GLY A 30 10.72 -9.47 -10.52
C GLY A 30 9.21 -9.33 -10.57
N GLN A 31 8.70 -9.36 -11.78
CA GLN A 31 7.27 -9.27 -12.02
C GLN A 31 6.86 -9.93 -13.33
N ALA A 32 5.65 -10.48 -13.34
CA ALA A 32 4.91 -10.79 -14.55
C ALA A 32 3.80 -9.75 -14.75
N GLU A 33 3.67 -9.23 -15.94
CA GLU A 33 2.70 -8.19 -16.29
C GLU A 33 1.86 -8.62 -17.49
N ARG A 34 0.68 -8.01 -17.63
CA ARG A 34 -0.26 -8.31 -18.72
C ARG A 34 -0.69 -9.79 -18.76
N ILE A 35 -0.79 -10.43 -17.57
CA ILE A 35 -1.30 -11.79 -17.44
C ILE A 35 -2.73 -11.85 -17.98
N GLY A 36 -3.04 -12.86 -18.78
CA GLY A 36 -4.34 -13.04 -19.44
C GLY A 36 -4.49 -12.26 -20.75
N GLN A 37 -3.50 -11.48 -21.16
CA GLN A 37 -3.48 -10.82 -22.47
C GLN A 37 -2.72 -11.68 -23.51
N GLN A 38 -2.83 -11.28 -24.79
CA GLN A 38 -2.19 -12.02 -25.89
C GLN A 38 -0.68 -12.16 -25.69
N MET A 39 -0.02 -11.10 -25.20
CA MET A 39 1.40 -11.09 -24.85
C MET A 39 1.57 -10.47 -23.46
N GLY A 40 2.22 -11.21 -22.56
CA GLY A 40 2.68 -10.75 -21.27
C GLY A 40 4.14 -10.30 -21.31
N ALA A 41 4.63 -9.83 -20.16
CA ALA A 41 6.06 -9.55 -19.96
C ALA A 41 6.50 -10.13 -18.62
N PHE A 42 7.59 -10.87 -18.62
CA PHE A 42 8.24 -11.36 -17.42
C PHE A 42 9.58 -10.66 -17.22
N THR A 43 9.75 -10.01 -16.10
CA THR A 43 10.99 -9.30 -15.73
C THR A 43 11.57 -9.93 -14.48
N ILE A 44 12.87 -10.22 -14.50
CA ILE A 44 13.62 -10.69 -13.34
C ILE A 44 14.90 -9.86 -13.16
N LYS A 45 15.25 -9.59 -11.89
CA LYS A 45 16.45 -8.86 -11.49
C LYS A 45 17.26 -9.75 -10.56
N TYR A 46 18.51 -10.04 -10.92
CA TYR A 46 19.41 -10.88 -10.13
C TYR A 46 20.87 -10.49 -10.40
N ASN A 47 21.72 -10.56 -9.41
CA ASN A 47 23.16 -10.24 -9.53
C ASN A 47 23.46 -8.90 -10.28
N GLY A 48 22.65 -7.87 -10.02
CA GLY A 48 22.77 -6.56 -10.70
C GLY A 48 22.29 -6.52 -12.16
N LYS A 49 21.83 -7.63 -12.71
CA LYS A 49 21.25 -7.72 -14.05
C LYS A 49 19.73 -7.56 -14.01
N LYS A 50 19.15 -7.06 -15.09
CA LYS A 50 17.72 -7.03 -15.34
C LYS A 50 17.46 -7.67 -16.69
N GLU A 51 16.64 -8.71 -16.69
CA GLU A 51 16.20 -9.39 -17.92
C GLU A 51 14.68 -9.24 -18.05
N THR A 52 14.21 -8.98 -19.25
CA THR A 52 12.77 -8.89 -19.58
C THR A 52 12.52 -9.71 -20.82
N GLU A 53 11.51 -10.58 -20.75
CA GLU A 53 11.08 -11.44 -21.84
C GLU A 53 9.59 -11.19 -22.12
N GLU A 54 9.23 -10.97 -23.38
CA GLU A 54 7.84 -10.90 -23.83
C GLU A 54 7.40 -12.28 -24.31
N LEU A 55 6.37 -12.83 -23.69
CA LEU A 55 5.86 -14.18 -23.97
C LEU A 55 4.38 -14.30 -23.58
N PRO A 56 3.65 -15.28 -24.11
CA PRO A 56 2.29 -15.53 -23.68
C PRO A 56 2.24 -15.96 -22.21
N ILE A 57 1.47 -15.23 -21.39
CA ILE A 57 1.21 -15.55 -19.99
C ILE A 57 -0.32 -15.60 -19.79
N PRO A 58 -0.97 -16.72 -20.15
CA PRO A 58 -2.43 -16.81 -20.19
C PRO A 58 -3.10 -16.74 -18.81
N ASN A 59 -2.39 -17.10 -17.74
CA ASN A 59 -2.92 -17.09 -16.38
C ASN A 59 -1.79 -17.06 -15.32
N HIS A 60 -2.18 -16.92 -14.04
CA HIS A 60 -1.23 -16.87 -12.93
C HIS A 60 -0.44 -18.17 -12.73
N LYS A 61 -1.01 -19.35 -13.06
CA LYS A 61 -0.28 -20.61 -12.96
C LYS A 61 0.95 -20.60 -13.89
N VAL A 62 0.78 -20.19 -15.13
CA VAL A 62 1.90 -20.06 -16.08
C VAL A 62 2.91 -19.01 -15.60
N ALA A 63 2.45 -17.89 -15.02
CA ALA A 63 3.36 -16.90 -14.45
C ALA A 63 4.21 -17.47 -13.30
N VAL A 64 3.62 -18.27 -12.42
CA VAL A 64 4.31 -18.96 -11.32
C VAL A 64 5.29 -19.99 -11.87
N ASP A 65 4.91 -20.79 -12.84
CA ASP A 65 5.78 -21.80 -13.45
C ASP A 65 7.00 -21.15 -14.13
N ILE A 66 6.80 -20.03 -14.87
CA ILE A 66 7.91 -19.26 -15.45
C ILE A 66 8.85 -18.77 -14.35
N LEU A 67 8.30 -18.18 -13.28
CA LEU A 67 9.09 -17.73 -12.14
C LEU A 67 9.95 -18.86 -11.57
N LEU A 68 9.35 -19.99 -11.19
CA LEU A 68 10.03 -21.09 -10.54
C LEU A 68 11.10 -21.73 -11.46
N ASN A 69 10.82 -21.86 -12.75
CA ASN A 69 11.80 -22.32 -13.73
C ASN A 69 12.98 -21.34 -13.85
N LYS A 70 12.72 -20.03 -13.90
CA LYS A 70 13.80 -19.02 -13.96
C LYS A 70 14.68 -19.03 -12.73
N LEU A 71 14.17 -19.32 -11.54
CA LEU A 71 14.99 -19.43 -10.32
C LEU A 71 16.04 -20.54 -10.44
N THR A 72 15.71 -21.67 -11.04
CA THR A 72 16.64 -22.80 -11.24
C THR A 72 17.52 -22.61 -12.47
N GLU A 73 16.97 -22.15 -13.60
CA GLU A 73 17.74 -21.88 -14.83
C GLU A 73 18.87 -20.86 -14.62
N LEU A 74 18.62 -19.82 -13.80
CA LEU A 74 19.59 -18.77 -13.52
C LEU A 74 20.51 -19.11 -12.33
N GLY A 75 20.37 -20.30 -11.73
CA GLY A 75 21.17 -20.73 -10.59
C GLY A 75 20.98 -19.89 -9.32
N ILE A 76 19.81 -19.26 -9.17
CA ILE A 76 19.44 -18.50 -7.96
C ILE A 76 19.14 -19.48 -6.82
N VAL A 77 18.56 -20.62 -7.18
CA VAL A 77 18.43 -21.82 -6.34
C VAL A 77 18.96 -23.03 -7.12
N GLU A 78 19.54 -24.01 -6.43
CA GLU A 78 19.97 -25.28 -7.05
C GLU A 78 18.75 -26.15 -7.38
N ASN A 79 17.77 -26.12 -6.46
CA ASN A 79 16.48 -26.78 -6.63
C ASN A 79 15.39 -26.03 -5.84
N LEU A 80 14.14 -26.29 -6.16
CA LEU A 80 13.00 -25.60 -5.54
C LEU A 80 12.79 -25.97 -4.06
N ASP A 81 13.36 -27.06 -3.58
CA ASP A 81 13.26 -27.47 -2.16
C ASP A 81 14.03 -26.53 -1.22
N GLU A 82 14.87 -25.65 -1.77
CA GLU A 82 15.51 -24.60 -0.98
C GLU A 82 14.52 -23.50 -0.53
N ILE A 83 13.41 -23.32 -1.24
CA ILE A 83 12.33 -22.43 -0.85
C ILE A 83 11.55 -23.08 0.28
N LYS A 84 11.56 -22.46 1.46
CA LYS A 84 10.97 -23.02 2.67
C LYS A 84 9.60 -22.48 3.01
N GLY A 85 9.22 -21.35 2.44
CA GLY A 85 7.93 -20.72 2.66
C GLY A 85 7.60 -19.67 1.61
N ALA A 86 6.30 -19.44 1.43
CA ALA A 86 5.76 -18.37 0.57
C ALA A 86 4.78 -17.51 1.35
N GLY A 87 5.04 -16.20 1.38
CA GLY A 87 4.13 -15.21 1.95
C GLY A 87 3.36 -14.49 0.84
N HIS A 88 2.05 -14.38 0.99
CA HIS A 88 1.16 -13.79 0.02
C HIS A 88 0.47 -12.57 0.60
N ARG A 89 0.56 -11.43 -0.07
CA ARG A 89 -0.23 -10.26 0.26
C ARG A 89 -1.69 -10.51 -0.05
N ILE A 90 -2.56 -10.18 0.90
CA ILE A 90 -4.03 -10.18 0.76
C ILE A 90 -4.54 -8.77 1.11
N VAL A 91 -5.32 -8.15 0.22
CA VAL A 91 -5.81 -6.79 0.46
C VAL A 91 -6.86 -6.76 1.57
N GLN A 92 -7.82 -7.69 1.58
CA GLN A 92 -8.93 -7.65 2.54
C GLN A 92 -8.98 -8.91 3.39
N GLY A 93 -8.71 -8.73 4.70
CA GLY A 93 -8.84 -9.77 5.72
C GLY A 93 -10.07 -9.58 6.63
N GLY A 94 -10.85 -8.53 6.40
CA GLY A 94 -12.01 -8.19 7.21
C GLY A 94 -11.66 -7.94 8.66
N SER A 95 -12.58 -8.27 9.54
CA SER A 95 -12.38 -8.29 11.00
C SER A 95 -11.93 -9.67 11.52
N SER A 96 -11.77 -10.66 10.64
CA SER A 96 -11.37 -12.02 11.02
C SER A 96 -9.88 -12.16 11.24
N PHE A 97 -9.07 -11.25 10.66
CA PHE A 97 -7.61 -11.32 10.76
C PHE A 97 -7.04 -9.99 11.26
N ASP A 98 -6.47 -10.01 12.46
CA ASP A 98 -5.73 -8.90 13.08
C ASP A 98 -4.21 -9.05 12.94
N GLN A 99 -3.75 -10.12 12.32
CA GLN A 99 -2.35 -10.44 12.03
C GLN A 99 -2.24 -11.37 10.83
N SER A 100 -1.02 -11.59 10.38
CA SER A 100 -0.70 -12.61 9.37
C SER A 100 -0.94 -14.01 9.92
N VAL A 101 -1.35 -14.94 9.05
CA VAL A 101 -1.71 -16.32 9.45
C VAL A 101 -1.12 -17.35 8.49
N VAL A 102 -0.84 -18.56 9.03
CA VAL A 102 -0.55 -19.74 8.19
C VAL A 102 -1.83 -20.15 7.49
N VAL A 103 -1.73 -20.47 6.20
CA VAL A 103 -2.90 -20.76 5.38
C VAL A 103 -3.32 -22.22 5.54
N ASP A 104 -4.57 -22.42 5.90
CA ASP A 104 -5.31 -23.68 5.84
C ASP A 104 -6.61 -23.51 5.04
N GLU A 105 -7.44 -24.52 4.98
CA GLU A 105 -8.70 -24.51 4.23
C GLU A 105 -9.73 -23.52 4.79
N GLU A 106 -9.74 -23.31 6.11
CA GLU A 106 -10.63 -22.36 6.77
C GLU A 106 -10.22 -20.92 6.47
N VAL A 107 -8.94 -20.61 6.58
CA VAL A 107 -8.37 -19.29 6.23
C VAL A 107 -8.64 -18.96 4.75
N GLU A 108 -8.41 -19.93 3.85
CA GLU A 108 -8.67 -19.75 2.42
C GLU A 108 -10.16 -19.41 2.16
N LYS A 109 -11.10 -20.13 2.79
CA LYS A 109 -12.53 -19.91 2.68
C LYS A 109 -12.94 -18.53 3.20
N ILE A 110 -12.43 -18.11 4.37
CA ILE A 110 -12.76 -16.80 4.93
C ILE A 110 -12.26 -15.67 3.99
N VAL A 111 -11.07 -15.80 3.40
CA VAL A 111 -10.55 -14.83 2.43
C VAL A 111 -11.40 -14.79 1.16
N GLU A 112 -11.94 -15.92 0.71
CA GLU A 112 -12.85 -16.00 -0.43
C GLU A 112 -14.17 -15.27 -0.14
N GLU A 113 -14.77 -15.46 1.06
CA GLU A 113 -15.96 -14.74 1.52
C GLU A 113 -15.73 -13.21 1.54
N TYR A 114 -14.56 -12.74 2.00
CA TYR A 114 -14.21 -11.31 1.93
C TYR A 114 -13.93 -10.79 0.52
N GLY A 115 -13.98 -11.66 -0.49
CA GLY A 115 -13.96 -11.25 -1.90
C GLY A 115 -15.06 -10.27 -2.27
N GLU A 116 -16.21 -10.31 -1.57
CA GLU A 116 -17.29 -9.33 -1.76
C GLU A 116 -16.87 -7.89 -1.43
N LEU A 117 -16.01 -7.71 -0.43
CA LEU A 117 -15.49 -6.39 -0.04
C LEU A 117 -14.27 -5.95 -0.88
N ALA A 118 -13.61 -6.88 -1.58
CA ALA A 118 -12.45 -6.63 -2.42
C ALA A 118 -12.50 -7.41 -3.74
N PRO A 119 -13.55 -7.21 -4.57
CA PRO A 119 -13.82 -8.05 -5.74
C PRO A 119 -12.72 -7.95 -6.82
N LEU A 120 -11.98 -6.85 -6.85
CA LEU A 120 -10.86 -6.65 -7.79
C LEU A 120 -9.53 -7.22 -7.29
N HIS A 121 -9.45 -7.66 -6.00
CA HIS A 121 -8.19 -8.03 -5.37
C HIS A 121 -8.20 -9.47 -4.83
N ASN A 122 -9.02 -9.80 -3.83
CA ASN A 122 -8.98 -11.09 -3.15
C ASN A 122 -9.10 -12.29 -4.09
N PRO A 123 -10.01 -12.32 -5.09
CA PRO A 123 -10.09 -13.44 -6.02
C PRO A 123 -8.79 -13.67 -6.79
N ALA A 124 -8.13 -12.59 -7.25
CA ALA A 124 -6.86 -12.69 -7.98
C ALA A 124 -5.72 -13.19 -7.06
N HIS A 125 -5.72 -12.75 -5.78
CA HIS A 125 -4.75 -13.23 -4.79
C HIS A 125 -4.89 -14.73 -4.53
N LEU A 126 -6.12 -15.23 -4.37
CA LEU A 126 -6.38 -16.66 -4.17
C LEU A 126 -6.00 -17.49 -5.40
N VAL A 127 -6.26 -17.01 -6.62
CA VAL A 127 -5.81 -17.68 -7.85
C VAL A 127 -4.29 -17.83 -7.87
N CYS A 128 -3.57 -16.79 -7.52
CA CYS A 128 -2.11 -16.82 -7.45
C CYS A 128 -1.60 -17.75 -6.34
N TYR A 129 -2.16 -17.65 -5.14
CA TYR A 129 -1.84 -18.55 -4.02
C TYR A 129 -2.04 -20.02 -4.39
N ARG A 130 -3.20 -20.36 -4.99
CA ARG A 130 -3.51 -21.74 -5.43
C ARG A 130 -2.49 -22.24 -6.45
N ALA A 131 -2.01 -21.38 -7.35
CA ALA A 131 -0.94 -21.71 -8.29
C ALA A 131 0.40 -22.01 -7.59
N PHE A 132 0.76 -21.23 -6.57
CA PHE A 132 1.94 -21.53 -5.75
C PHE A 132 1.79 -22.82 -4.95
N LYS A 133 0.65 -23.07 -4.31
CA LYS A 133 0.35 -24.30 -3.55
C LYS A 133 0.45 -25.54 -4.44
N GLU A 134 -0.01 -25.47 -5.69
CA GLU A 134 0.11 -26.55 -6.66
C GLU A 134 1.57 -26.79 -7.10
N SER A 135 2.33 -25.71 -7.35
CA SER A 135 3.73 -25.81 -7.84
C SER A 135 4.74 -26.11 -6.74
N LEU A 136 4.44 -25.75 -5.49
CA LEU A 136 5.28 -25.95 -4.31
C LEU A 136 4.47 -26.60 -3.16
N PRO A 137 4.03 -27.86 -3.31
CA PRO A 137 3.07 -28.47 -2.38
C PRO A 137 3.64 -28.76 -0.99
N ASN A 138 4.96 -28.75 -0.84
CA ASN A 138 5.65 -29.17 0.39
C ASN A 138 6.09 -27.98 1.27
N ILE A 139 5.78 -26.74 0.89
CA ILE A 139 6.15 -25.57 1.69
C ILE A 139 4.94 -25.00 2.44
N GLY A 140 5.22 -24.25 3.53
CA GLY A 140 4.19 -23.47 4.23
C GLY A 140 3.83 -22.20 3.47
N HIS A 141 2.56 -21.83 3.53
CA HIS A 141 2.05 -20.57 2.97
C HIS A 141 1.50 -19.69 4.08
N VAL A 142 1.74 -18.37 3.96
CA VAL A 142 1.27 -17.36 4.92
C VAL A 142 0.52 -16.28 4.18
N PHE A 143 -0.65 -15.89 4.69
CA PHE A 143 -1.36 -14.70 4.25
C PHE A 143 -1.02 -13.51 5.13
N VAL A 144 -0.67 -12.40 4.48
CA VAL A 144 -0.33 -11.11 5.10
C VAL A 144 -1.34 -10.07 4.61
N PHE A 145 -2.12 -9.53 5.55
CA PHE A 145 -3.28 -8.71 5.22
C PHE A 145 -2.97 -7.21 5.31
N ASP A 146 -3.35 -6.46 4.28
CA ASP A 146 -3.26 -4.99 4.29
C ASP A 146 -4.11 -4.36 5.40
N THR A 147 -5.18 -5.04 5.81
CA THR A 147 -6.12 -4.55 6.83
C THR A 147 -5.71 -4.91 8.26
N ALA A 148 -4.81 -5.90 8.46
CA ALA A 148 -4.51 -6.45 9.78
C ALA A 148 -3.91 -5.41 10.75
N PHE A 149 -2.96 -4.61 10.30
CA PHE A 149 -2.34 -3.57 11.14
C PHE A 149 -3.36 -2.54 11.67
N HIS A 150 -4.45 -2.32 10.94
CA HIS A 150 -5.50 -1.37 11.28
C HIS A 150 -6.55 -1.94 12.26
N GLN A 151 -6.51 -3.22 12.62
CA GLN A 151 -7.51 -3.83 13.49
C GLN A 151 -7.46 -3.34 14.95
N THR A 152 -6.42 -2.61 15.32
CA THR A 152 -6.31 -1.95 16.64
C THR A 152 -7.12 -0.65 16.75
N MET A 153 -7.75 -0.18 15.65
CA MET A 153 -8.59 1.01 15.69
C MET A 153 -9.75 0.85 16.69
N PRO A 154 -10.02 1.87 17.54
CA PRO A 154 -11.18 1.86 18.42
C PRO A 154 -12.48 2.06 17.63
N GLU A 155 -13.60 1.72 18.25
CA GLU A 155 -14.92 1.70 17.59
C GLU A 155 -15.31 3.03 16.96
N GLU A 156 -15.08 4.12 17.65
CA GLU A 156 -15.34 5.49 17.18
C GLU A 156 -14.52 5.90 15.95
N SER A 157 -13.41 5.19 15.67
CA SER A 157 -12.58 5.41 14.49
C SER A 157 -12.98 4.53 13.30
N TYR A 158 -13.41 3.30 13.56
CA TYR A 158 -13.77 2.40 12.47
C TYR A 158 -15.25 2.42 12.08
N MET A 159 -16.15 2.84 12.95
CA MET A 159 -17.58 2.90 12.65
C MET A 159 -17.90 4.04 11.67
N PHE A 160 -18.80 3.78 10.72
CA PHE A 160 -19.42 4.83 9.94
C PHE A 160 -20.74 5.26 10.61
N PRO A 161 -21.14 6.54 10.54
CA PRO A 161 -22.39 7.03 11.10
C PRO A 161 -23.57 6.72 10.16
N VAL A 162 -23.82 5.43 9.96
CA VAL A 162 -24.89 4.83 9.16
C VAL A 162 -25.72 3.91 10.06
N PRO A 163 -26.87 3.35 9.63
CA PRO A 163 -27.62 2.41 10.46
C PRO A 163 -26.71 1.32 11.05
N TYR A 164 -26.83 1.08 12.36
CA TYR A 164 -25.94 0.17 13.11
C TYR A 164 -25.99 -1.26 12.55
N GLU A 165 -27.15 -1.66 12.03
CA GLU A 165 -27.38 -2.97 11.42
C GLU A 165 -26.47 -3.18 10.19
N TRP A 166 -26.01 -2.11 9.54
CA TRP A 166 -25.06 -2.26 8.43
C TRP A 166 -23.71 -2.77 8.91
N TYR A 167 -23.33 -2.42 10.12
CA TYR A 167 -22.13 -2.98 10.73
C TYR A 167 -22.33 -4.43 11.18
N THR A 168 -23.42 -4.74 11.92
CA THR A 168 -23.65 -6.07 12.46
C THR A 168 -23.92 -7.12 11.39
N ASP A 169 -24.73 -6.77 10.37
CA ASP A 169 -25.23 -7.73 9.40
C ASP A 169 -24.37 -7.79 8.12
N TYR A 170 -23.81 -6.63 7.72
CA TYR A 170 -23.04 -6.51 6.47
C TYR A 170 -21.57 -6.17 6.68
N LYS A 171 -21.10 -6.09 7.94
CA LYS A 171 -19.70 -5.79 8.29
C LYS A 171 -19.20 -4.45 7.72
N ILE A 172 -20.11 -3.47 7.57
CA ILE A 172 -19.80 -2.14 7.03
C ILE A 172 -19.05 -1.33 8.09
N ARG A 173 -17.74 -1.20 7.93
CA ARG A 173 -16.84 -0.41 8.78
C ARG A 173 -15.62 0.03 8.00
N ARG A 174 -14.81 0.91 8.59
CA ARG A 174 -13.47 1.22 8.11
C ARG A 174 -12.54 0.05 8.38
N TYR A 175 -11.85 -0.45 7.34
CA TYR A 175 -10.81 -1.46 7.44
C TYR A 175 -9.42 -0.86 7.18
N GLY A 176 -9.32 0.11 6.28
CA GLY A 176 -8.06 0.65 5.81
C GLY A 176 -7.36 -0.26 4.80
N ALA A 177 -6.23 0.19 4.30
CA ALA A 177 -5.32 -0.59 3.45
C ALA A 177 -3.88 -0.05 3.57
N HIS A 178 -2.91 -0.66 2.89
CA HIS A 178 -1.48 -0.41 3.02
C HIS A 178 -0.94 -0.69 4.43
N GLY A 179 -1.60 -1.58 5.19
CA GLY A 179 -1.22 -1.86 6.58
C GLY A 179 0.21 -2.37 6.73
N THR A 180 0.69 -3.21 5.82
CA THR A 180 2.09 -3.68 5.78
C THR A 180 3.07 -2.54 5.62
N SER A 181 2.77 -1.58 4.74
CA SER A 181 3.58 -0.37 4.54
C SER A 181 3.58 0.52 5.79
N HIS A 182 2.39 0.84 6.34
CA HIS A 182 2.29 1.67 7.55
C HIS A 182 3.00 1.02 8.73
N GLN A 183 2.90 -0.30 8.90
CA GLN A 183 3.59 -1.05 9.94
C GLN A 183 5.10 -0.97 9.78
N TYR A 184 5.61 -1.20 8.56
CA TYR A 184 7.04 -1.11 8.28
C TYR A 184 7.58 0.29 8.57
N VAL A 185 6.96 1.32 7.99
CA VAL A 185 7.39 2.71 8.12
C VAL A 185 7.35 3.17 9.59
N ASN A 186 6.32 2.80 10.35
CA ASN A 186 6.21 3.09 11.76
C ASN A 186 7.38 2.50 12.57
N ARG A 187 7.67 1.21 12.38
CA ARG A 187 8.77 0.52 13.07
C ARG A 187 10.13 1.10 12.64
N ARG A 188 10.33 1.27 11.33
CA ARG A 188 11.59 1.77 10.80
C ARG A 188 11.88 3.20 11.24
N THR A 189 10.87 4.06 11.28
CA THR A 189 11.01 5.43 11.81
C THR A 189 11.43 5.40 13.29
N ALA A 190 10.81 4.54 14.10
CA ALA A 190 11.19 4.40 15.53
C ALA A 190 12.65 3.93 15.70
N GLU A 191 13.10 2.96 14.88
CA GLU A 191 14.51 2.51 14.85
C GLU A 191 15.45 3.67 14.50
N LEU A 192 15.14 4.46 13.46
CA LEU A 192 15.93 5.62 13.04
C LEU A 192 15.97 6.72 14.12
N MET A 193 14.90 6.86 14.90
CA MET A 193 14.84 7.76 16.06
C MET A 193 15.57 7.21 17.28
N GLY A 194 15.95 5.93 17.29
CA GLY A 194 16.52 5.25 18.45
C GLY A 194 15.55 5.11 19.63
N LYS A 195 14.25 4.98 19.35
CA LYS A 195 13.18 4.92 20.35
C LYS A 195 12.33 3.66 20.23
N ASP A 196 11.68 3.25 21.32
CA ASP A 196 10.70 2.17 21.29
C ASP A 196 9.43 2.65 20.58
N VAL A 197 9.02 1.92 19.53
CA VAL A 197 7.82 2.19 18.73
C VAL A 197 6.54 2.29 19.58
N ASN A 198 6.49 1.57 20.71
CA ASN A 198 5.35 1.58 21.64
C ASN A 198 5.27 2.85 22.52
N THR A 199 6.22 3.76 22.39
CA THR A 199 6.24 5.05 23.14
C THR A 199 6.00 6.25 22.24
N LEU A 200 5.80 6.05 20.95
CA LEU A 200 5.71 7.11 19.94
C LEU A 200 4.30 7.28 19.39
N ASN A 201 3.95 8.53 19.14
CA ASN A 201 2.79 8.91 18.34
C ASN A 201 3.26 9.36 16.96
N MET A 202 2.84 8.67 15.93
CA MET A 202 3.28 8.92 14.56
C MET A 202 2.12 9.11 13.59
N ILE A 203 2.35 9.89 12.55
CA ILE A 203 1.50 9.93 11.35
C ILE A 203 2.34 9.44 10.19
N THR A 204 1.91 8.36 9.54
CA THR A 204 2.56 7.82 8.35
C THR A 204 1.75 8.19 7.11
N CYS A 205 2.40 8.81 6.13
CA CYS A 205 1.81 9.28 4.88
C CYS A 205 2.31 8.41 3.73
N HIS A 206 1.57 7.36 3.39
CA HIS A 206 1.82 6.51 2.23
C HIS A 206 1.21 7.20 1.01
N LEU A 207 2.03 7.95 0.28
CA LEU A 207 1.60 8.76 -0.86
C LEU A 207 2.12 8.15 -2.15
N GLY A 208 1.29 7.33 -2.78
CA GLY A 208 1.55 6.70 -4.07
C GLY A 208 0.41 6.96 -5.06
N ASN A 209 0.29 6.16 -6.12
CA ASN A 209 -0.88 6.20 -7.00
C ASN A 209 -2.17 5.79 -6.24
N GLY A 210 -2.08 4.79 -5.34
CA GLY A 210 -2.97 4.65 -4.19
C GLY A 210 -2.34 5.38 -3.00
N ALA A 211 -3.13 6.06 -2.17
CA ALA A 211 -2.58 6.84 -1.07
C ALA A 211 -3.44 6.73 0.20
N SER A 212 -2.77 6.65 1.34
CA SER A 212 -3.43 6.62 2.65
C SER A 212 -2.55 7.28 3.72
N ILE A 213 -3.19 7.74 4.78
CA ILE A 213 -2.55 8.35 5.94
C ILE A 213 -3.05 7.61 7.17
N THR A 214 -2.16 7.27 8.08
CA THR A 214 -2.49 6.51 9.29
C THR A 214 -1.95 7.21 10.54
N ALA A 215 -2.81 7.39 11.53
CA ALA A 215 -2.47 7.85 12.87
C ALA A 215 -2.14 6.65 13.76
N ILE A 216 -0.97 6.66 14.38
CA ILE A 216 -0.47 5.54 15.19
C ILE A 216 -0.11 6.09 16.57
N LYS A 217 -0.71 5.52 17.59
CA LYS A 217 -0.49 5.89 19.01
C LYS A 217 0.14 4.71 19.74
N ASN A 218 1.35 4.90 20.28
CA ASN A 218 2.03 3.85 21.04
C ASN A 218 2.10 2.51 20.27
N GLY A 219 2.48 2.56 19.00
CA GLY A 219 2.61 1.39 18.13
C GLY A 219 1.29 0.79 17.60
N LYS A 220 0.13 1.31 18.01
CA LYS A 220 -1.21 0.86 17.60
C LYS A 220 -1.90 1.88 16.72
N VAL A 221 -2.57 1.43 15.67
CA VAL A 221 -3.35 2.33 14.81
C VAL A 221 -4.55 2.88 15.58
N LEU A 222 -4.64 4.22 15.59
CA LEU A 222 -5.78 4.95 16.13
C LEU A 222 -6.81 5.25 15.05
N ASN A 223 -6.35 5.60 13.84
CA ASN A 223 -7.21 5.88 12.69
C ASN A 223 -6.44 5.74 11.39
N THR A 224 -7.15 5.53 10.27
CA THR A 224 -6.56 5.53 8.93
C THR A 224 -7.53 6.15 7.91
N SER A 225 -7.02 6.69 6.82
CA SER A 225 -7.84 7.45 5.87
C SER A 225 -8.66 6.59 4.93
N MET A 226 -8.17 5.43 4.49
CA MET A 226 -8.97 4.53 3.65
C MET A 226 -10.11 3.92 4.46
N GLY A 227 -11.25 3.69 3.80
CA GLY A 227 -12.51 3.32 4.43
C GLY A 227 -12.82 1.82 4.40
N LEU A 228 -14.04 1.50 3.98
CA LEU A 228 -14.51 0.14 3.70
C LEU A 228 -13.65 -0.53 2.63
N THR A 229 -13.30 0.26 1.61
CA THR A 229 -12.45 -0.10 0.47
C THR A 229 -11.29 0.89 0.34
N PRO A 230 -10.29 0.61 -0.51
CA PRO A 230 -9.22 1.55 -0.80
C PRO A 230 -9.65 2.83 -1.57
N LEU A 231 -10.95 3.07 -1.78
CA LEU A 231 -11.48 4.26 -2.46
C LEU A 231 -11.51 5.48 -1.54
N GLY A 232 -11.89 5.31 -0.26
CA GLY A 232 -12.06 6.40 0.69
C GLY A 232 -10.75 7.07 1.09
N GLY A 233 -10.85 8.21 1.76
CA GLY A 233 -9.72 8.98 2.29
C GLY A 233 -9.30 10.14 1.39
N ILE A 234 -8.00 10.30 1.19
CA ILE A 234 -7.46 11.40 0.38
C ILE A 234 -7.62 11.14 -1.12
N MET A 235 -7.55 12.20 -1.91
CA MET A 235 -7.49 12.10 -3.38
C MET A 235 -6.24 11.32 -3.82
N MET A 236 -6.39 10.48 -4.86
CA MET A 236 -5.32 9.61 -5.37
C MET A 236 -5.11 9.85 -6.88
N GLY A 237 -4.32 9.03 -7.54
CA GLY A 237 -4.08 9.18 -8.99
C GLY A 237 -5.36 9.15 -9.83
N THR A 238 -6.23 8.14 -9.58
CA THR A 238 -7.52 7.96 -10.30
C THR A 238 -8.73 7.89 -9.38
N ARG A 239 -8.55 7.74 -8.06
CA ARG A 239 -9.62 7.59 -7.07
C ARG A 239 -9.97 8.95 -6.45
N CYS A 240 -11.26 9.18 -6.23
CA CYS A 240 -11.75 10.46 -5.71
C CYS A 240 -11.37 10.72 -4.24
N GLY A 241 -11.21 9.68 -3.41
CA GLY A 241 -11.18 9.82 -1.96
C GLY A 241 -12.58 10.16 -1.40
N ASP A 242 -12.62 10.75 -0.21
CA ASP A 242 -13.88 11.11 0.44
C ASP A 242 -14.60 12.23 -0.30
N ILE A 243 -15.88 12.00 -0.59
CA ILE A 243 -16.80 12.98 -1.20
C ILE A 243 -18.13 12.96 -0.44
N ASP A 244 -18.97 13.99 -0.65
CA ASP A 244 -20.35 13.97 -0.19
C ASP A 244 -21.10 12.82 -0.88
N PRO A 245 -21.71 11.87 -0.12
CA PRO A 245 -22.45 10.75 -0.69
C PRO A 245 -23.57 11.16 -1.67
N THR A 246 -24.14 12.37 -1.51
CA THR A 246 -25.17 12.90 -2.41
C THR A 246 -24.65 13.04 -3.84
N VAL A 247 -23.36 13.34 -4.03
CA VAL A 247 -22.76 13.45 -5.37
C VAL A 247 -22.95 12.16 -6.17
N VAL A 248 -22.87 11.00 -5.51
CA VAL A 248 -22.98 9.68 -6.15
C VAL A 248 -24.33 9.55 -6.85
N TYR A 249 -25.43 9.53 -6.07
CA TYR A 249 -26.76 9.31 -6.66
C TYR A 249 -27.31 10.53 -7.42
N TYR A 250 -26.83 11.75 -7.12
CA TYR A 250 -27.17 12.93 -7.93
C TYR A 250 -26.62 12.78 -9.36
N MET A 251 -25.33 12.41 -9.49
CA MET A 251 -24.71 12.21 -10.80
C MET A 251 -25.22 10.95 -11.52
N MET A 252 -25.52 9.88 -10.80
CA MET A 252 -26.17 8.71 -11.41
C MET A 252 -27.49 9.10 -12.11
N LYS A 253 -28.32 9.88 -11.44
CA LYS A 253 -29.58 10.38 -12.03
C LYS A 253 -29.33 11.32 -13.22
N LYS A 254 -28.30 12.19 -13.15
CA LYS A 254 -27.99 13.14 -14.22
C LYS A 254 -27.43 12.47 -15.48
N LEU A 255 -26.59 11.46 -15.30
CA LEU A 255 -25.94 10.74 -16.40
C LEU A 255 -26.73 9.52 -16.88
N GLY A 256 -27.76 9.07 -16.12
CA GLY A 256 -28.48 7.84 -16.40
C GLY A 256 -27.60 6.59 -16.31
N CYS A 257 -26.55 6.61 -15.46
CA CYS A 257 -25.58 5.55 -15.34
C CYS A 257 -25.91 4.57 -14.20
N THR A 258 -25.37 3.36 -14.32
CA THR A 258 -25.54 2.28 -13.32
C THR A 258 -24.61 2.49 -12.11
N PRO A 259 -24.81 1.76 -11.00
CA PRO A 259 -23.83 1.72 -9.90
C PRO A 259 -22.41 1.32 -10.35
N ASP A 260 -22.26 0.35 -11.26
CA ASP A 260 -20.96 -0.10 -11.78
C ASP A 260 -20.26 0.97 -12.62
N ASP A 261 -21.03 1.73 -13.41
CA ASP A 261 -20.50 2.90 -14.12
C ASP A 261 -19.99 3.94 -13.12
N MET A 262 -20.75 4.18 -12.04
CA MET A 262 -20.36 5.12 -11.00
C MET A 262 -19.11 4.63 -10.24
N ASP A 263 -19.00 3.35 -9.91
CA ASP A 263 -17.78 2.77 -9.37
C ASP A 263 -16.57 3.04 -10.28
N THR A 264 -16.75 2.85 -11.58
CA THR A 264 -15.71 3.17 -12.58
C THR A 264 -15.34 4.66 -12.57
N PHE A 265 -16.32 5.58 -12.48
CA PHE A 265 -16.03 7.01 -12.38
C PHE A 265 -15.21 7.35 -11.14
N LEU A 266 -15.59 6.82 -9.98
CA LEU A 266 -14.95 7.16 -8.71
C LEU A 266 -13.57 6.52 -8.54
N ASN A 267 -13.37 5.31 -9.06
CA ASN A 267 -12.12 4.55 -8.92
C ASN A 267 -11.10 4.81 -10.04
N LYS A 268 -11.57 5.05 -11.29
CA LYS A 268 -10.69 5.03 -12.48
C LYS A 268 -10.64 6.35 -13.26
N LYS A 269 -11.61 7.28 -13.03
CA LYS A 269 -11.75 8.52 -13.81
C LYS A 269 -11.75 9.79 -12.95
N SER A 270 -11.47 9.65 -11.67
CA SER A 270 -11.42 10.73 -10.68
C SER A 270 -9.98 11.06 -10.27
N GLY A 271 -9.78 11.59 -9.09
CA GLY A 271 -8.48 11.88 -8.54
C GLY A 271 -7.68 12.92 -9.33
N MET A 272 -6.37 12.77 -9.36
CA MET A 272 -5.48 13.68 -10.12
C MET A 272 -5.85 13.68 -11.60
N LEU A 273 -6.13 12.52 -12.19
CA LEU A 273 -6.57 12.39 -13.58
C LEU A 273 -7.85 13.19 -13.83
N GLY A 274 -8.85 13.02 -12.98
CA GLY A 274 -10.16 13.68 -13.16
C GLY A 274 -10.09 15.20 -13.04
N ILE A 275 -9.28 15.72 -12.13
CA ILE A 275 -9.13 17.16 -11.90
C ILE A 275 -8.19 17.79 -12.94
N SER A 276 -7.02 17.21 -13.16
CA SER A 276 -6.05 17.74 -14.14
C SER A 276 -6.57 17.60 -15.57
N GLY A 277 -7.20 16.47 -15.88
CA GLY A 277 -7.53 16.07 -17.26
C GLY A 277 -6.30 15.69 -18.09
N ILE A 278 -5.14 15.50 -17.43
CA ILE A 278 -3.84 15.23 -18.08
C ILE A 278 -3.44 13.80 -17.82
N SER A 279 -3.20 13.43 -16.55
CA SER A 279 -2.64 12.15 -16.19
C SER A 279 -2.98 11.77 -14.73
N SER A 280 -2.91 10.50 -14.42
CA SER A 280 -2.90 9.98 -13.04
C SER A 280 -1.49 9.97 -12.43
N ASP A 281 -0.46 10.21 -13.24
CA ASP A 281 0.93 10.27 -12.80
C ASP A 281 1.25 11.66 -12.25
N ALA A 282 1.68 11.72 -11.00
CA ALA A 282 1.99 12.98 -10.34
C ALA A 282 3.15 13.73 -11.01
N ARG A 283 4.05 13.05 -11.73
CA ARG A 283 5.14 13.68 -12.47
C ARG A 283 4.62 14.52 -13.63
N ASP A 284 3.62 14.02 -14.36
CA ASP A 284 2.98 14.76 -15.44
C ASP A 284 2.18 15.95 -14.89
N VAL A 285 1.52 15.76 -13.74
CA VAL A 285 0.82 16.84 -13.04
C VAL A 285 1.80 17.91 -12.54
N GLN A 286 2.96 17.51 -12.00
CA GLN A 286 4.00 18.46 -11.58
C GLN A 286 4.56 19.25 -12.78
N ALA A 287 4.84 18.58 -13.90
CA ALA A 287 5.27 19.26 -15.12
C ALA A 287 4.23 20.31 -15.61
N ALA A 288 2.93 20.01 -15.48
CA ALA A 288 1.88 20.95 -15.79
C ALA A 288 1.83 22.14 -14.80
N ILE A 289 2.08 21.88 -13.50
CA ILE A 289 2.22 22.96 -12.48
C ILE A 289 3.36 23.88 -12.86
N ASP A 290 4.51 23.34 -13.19
CA ASP A 290 5.72 24.11 -13.54
C ASP A 290 5.52 24.91 -14.83
N ALA A 291 4.72 24.41 -15.76
CA ALA A 291 4.30 25.11 -16.98
C ALA A 291 3.22 26.19 -16.75
N GLY A 292 2.70 26.32 -15.51
CA GLY A 292 1.67 27.28 -15.17
C GLY A 292 0.25 26.88 -15.59
N ASP A 293 0.01 25.59 -15.87
CA ASP A 293 -1.33 25.09 -16.23
C ASP A 293 -2.32 25.27 -15.07
N PRO A 294 -3.46 25.97 -15.25
CA PRO A 294 -4.39 26.25 -14.16
C PRO A 294 -4.99 25.00 -13.51
N ARG A 295 -5.25 23.92 -14.29
CA ARG A 295 -5.80 22.66 -13.77
C ARG A 295 -4.73 21.86 -13.07
N GLY A 296 -3.48 21.86 -13.57
CA GLY A 296 -2.33 21.30 -12.87
C GLY A 296 -2.14 21.95 -11.49
N ILE A 297 -2.11 23.27 -11.44
CA ILE A 297 -2.00 24.05 -10.19
C ILE A 297 -3.16 23.75 -9.24
N LEU A 298 -4.41 23.70 -9.74
CA LEU A 298 -5.58 23.35 -8.93
C LEU A 298 -5.45 21.92 -8.37
N THR A 299 -4.97 20.98 -9.17
CA THR A 299 -4.78 19.57 -8.76
C THR A 299 -3.79 19.47 -7.61
N GLY A 300 -2.63 20.14 -7.70
CA GLY A 300 -1.65 20.18 -6.63
C GLY A 300 -2.19 20.80 -5.33
N LYS A 301 -2.92 21.94 -5.45
CA LYS A 301 -3.56 22.59 -4.30
C LYS A 301 -4.63 21.70 -3.65
N LEU A 302 -5.46 21.04 -4.45
CA LEU A 302 -6.52 20.16 -3.96
C LEU A 302 -5.92 18.93 -3.26
N TYR A 303 -4.88 18.31 -3.84
CA TYR A 303 -4.18 17.20 -3.21
C TYR A 303 -3.59 17.59 -1.85
N THR A 304 -2.85 18.68 -1.80
CA THR A 304 -2.30 19.24 -0.55
C THR A 304 -3.39 19.46 0.49
N ASN A 305 -4.51 20.11 0.10
CA ASN A 305 -5.64 20.36 1.00
C ASN A 305 -6.22 19.07 1.58
N ARG A 306 -6.36 18.01 0.77
CA ARG A 306 -6.86 16.71 1.26
C ARG A 306 -5.90 16.05 2.25
N VAL A 307 -4.60 16.14 2.01
CA VAL A 307 -3.58 15.60 2.92
C VAL A 307 -3.58 16.33 4.25
N ILE A 308 -3.52 17.67 4.24
CA ILE A 308 -3.45 18.46 5.48
C ILE A 308 -4.71 18.33 6.33
N ASN A 309 -5.89 18.18 5.73
CA ASN A 309 -7.13 17.95 6.46
C ASN A 309 -7.08 16.64 7.26
N VAL A 310 -6.54 15.56 6.68
CA VAL A 310 -6.40 14.29 7.38
C VAL A 310 -5.30 14.36 8.43
N VAL A 311 -4.12 14.88 8.09
CA VAL A 311 -3.00 15.03 9.04
C VAL A 311 -3.41 15.91 10.23
N GLY A 312 -4.09 17.04 9.98
CA GLY A 312 -4.59 17.93 11.03
C GLY A 312 -5.58 17.24 11.96
N GLY A 313 -6.56 16.52 11.41
CA GLY A 313 -7.50 15.73 12.20
C GLY A 313 -6.79 14.68 13.07
N TYR A 314 -5.80 13.98 12.51
CA TYR A 314 -5.03 12.97 13.23
C TYR A 314 -4.10 13.56 14.28
N TYR A 315 -3.52 14.73 14.01
CA TYR A 315 -2.74 15.46 15.02
C TYR A 315 -3.57 15.74 16.28
N PHE A 316 -4.81 16.23 16.12
CA PHE A 316 -5.69 16.47 17.26
C PHE A 316 -6.14 15.18 17.96
N GLN A 317 -6.41 14.10 17.21
CA GLN A 317 -6.76 12.80 17.81
C GLN A 317 -5.62 12.20 18.63
N LEU A 318 -4.37 12.37 18.18
CA LEU A 318 -3.17 11.89 18.89
C LEU A 318 -2.82 12.75 20.10
N GLY A 319 -3.20 14.03 20.12
CA GLY A 319 -2.88 15.00 21.16
C GLY A 319 -1.47 15.61 21.01
N HIS A 320 -0.49 14.80 20.65
CA HIS A 320 0.84 15.22 20.18
C HIS A 320 1.36 14.22 19.16
N VAL A 321 2.30 14.64 18.33
CA VAL A 321 2.94 13.83 17.31
C VAL A 321 4.45 13.93 17.45
N ASP A 322 5.14 12.81 17.57
CA ASP A 322 6.59 12.73 17.62
C ASP A 322 7.22 12.81 16.24
N ALA A 323 6.59 12.13 15.27
CA ALA A 323 7.08 12.11 13.89
C ALA A 323 5.98 12.00 12.84
N ILE A 324 6.23 12.62 11.68
CA ILE A 324 5.50 12.40 10.42
C ILE A 324 6.46 11.72 9.46
N ALA A 325 6.06 10.59 8.87
CA ALA A 325 6.88 9.85 7.93
C ALA A 325 6.21 9.79 6.55
N PHE A 326 6.94 10.24 5.52
CA PHE A 326 6.53 10.16 4.12
C PHE A 326 7.11 8.91 3.46
N THR A 327 6.26 8.20 2.71
CA THR A 327 6.63 6.95 2.04
C THR A 327 5.83 6.76 0.74
N ALA A 328 6.15 5.72 0.00
CA ALA A 328 5.63 5.39 -1.32
C ALA A 328 6.02 6.42 -2.40
N GLY A 329 5.58 6.20 -3.63
CA GLY A 329 6.12 6.87 -4.82
C GLY A 329 6.26 8.38 -4.71
N LEU A 330 5.20 9.12 -4.33
CA LEU A 330 5.24 10.56 -4.14
C LEU A 330 5.94 10.92 -2.82
N GLY A 331 5.62 10.20 -1.74
CA GLY A 331 6.21 10.46 -0.43
C GLY A 331 7.74 10.32 -0.42
N GLU A 332 8.28 9.38 -1.19
CA GLU A 332 9.71 9.09 -1.29
C GLU A 332 10.45 9.97 -2.31
N ASN A 333 9.80 10.31 -3.44
CA ASN A 333 10.50 10.82 -4.61
C ASN A 333 10.03 12.20 -5.10
N ASP A 334 8.90 12.71 -4.62
CA ASP A 334 8.36 14.01 -5.06
C ASP A 334 8.58 15.07 -3.97
N ASP A 335 9.74 15.72 -4.04
CA ASP A 335 10.14 16.78 -3.11
C ASP A 335 9.23 17.99 -3.17
N ALA A 336 8.75 18.38 -4.36
CA ALA A 336 7.83 19.49 -4.54
C ALA A 336 6.45 19.20 -3.91
N CYS A 337 5.95 17.98 -4.00
CA CYS A 337 4.73 17.56 -3.31
C CYS A 337 4.91 17.61 -1.78
N ARG A 338 6.01 17.05 -1.25
CA ARG A 338 6.32 17.12 0.19
C ARG A 338 6.44 18.58 0.66
N GLU A 339 7.14 19.44 -0.10
CA GLU A 339 7.31 20.84 0.24
C GLU A 339 5.96 21.57 0.33
N ARG A 340 5.07 21.37 -0.65
CA ARG A 340 3.72 21.99 -0.62
C ARG A 340 2.93 21.56 0.61
N ILE A 341 2.96 20.27 0.96
CA ILE A 341 2.26 19.73 2.12
C ILE A 341 2.86 20.29 3.41
N LEU A 342 4.19 20.24 3.55
CA LEU A 342 4.89 20.68 4.76
C LEU A 342 4.72 22.18 5.00
N LYS A 343 4.91 23.03 3.99
CA LYS A 343 4.67 24.48 4.10
C LYS A 343 3.27 24.82 4.57
N ALA A 344 2.26 24.06 4.14
CA ALA A 344 0.88 24.28 4.57
C ALA A 344 0.63 23.91 6.05
N MET A 345 1.53 23.16 6.69
CA MET A 345 1.41 22.69 8.07
C MET A 345 2.43 23.33 9.04
N GLU A 346 3.45 24.02 8.52
CA GLU A 346 4.59 24.52 9.32
C GLU A 346 4.17 25.29 10.55
N GLU A 347 3.37 26.32 10.39
CA GLU A 347 2.94 27.19 11.49
C GLU A 347 2.12 26.41 12.53
N ALA A 348 1.15 25.62 12.06
CA ALA A 348 0.22 24.91 12.94
C ALA A 348 0.91 23.80 13.76
N LEU A 349 1.87 23.08 13.17
CA LEU A 349 2.55 21.97 13.81
C LEU A 349 3.92 22.36 14.41
N GLY A 350 4.35 23.61 14.20
CA GLY A 350 5.66 24.09 14.63
C GLY A 350 6.82 23.32 13.96
N LEU A 351 6.65 23.07 12.66
CA LEU A 351 7.69 22.40 11.86
C LEU A 351 8.82 23.37 11.54
N SER A 352 10.04 22.85 11.51
CA SER A 352 11.21 23.52 10.95
C SER A 352 11.87 22.56 9.99
N ILE A 353 11.77 22.84 8.69
CA ILE A 353 12.17 21.91 7.62
C ILE A 353 13.41 22.41 6.90
N ASP A 354 14.30 21.49 6.55
CA ASP A 354 15.41 21.73 5.64
C ASP A 354 14.96 21.45 4.20
N TYR A 355 14.45 22.47 3.52
CA TYR A 355 13.94 22.34 2.14
C TYR A 355 15.06 22.12 1.12
N GLU A 356 16.29 22.57 1.39
CA GLU A 356 17.45 22.29 0.51
C GLU A 356 17.76 20.79 0.57
N LEU A 357 17.79 20.23 1.79
CA LEU A 357 17.94 18.78 1.96
C LEU A 357 16.77 18.00 1.34
N ASN A 358 15.52 18.41 1.59
CA ASN A 358 14.32 17.77 1.02
C ASN A 358 14.42 17.63 -0.50
N ALA A 359 14.89 18.66 -1.20
CA ALA A 359 15.01 18.69 -2.66
C ALA A 359 16.03 17.67 -3.21
N THR A 360 16.92 17.15 -2.37
CA THR A 360 17.97 16.19 -2.79
C THR A 360 17.64 14.74 -2.47
N ILE A 361 16.56 14.48 -1.67
CA ILE A 361 16.26 13.14 -1.19
C ILE A 361 15.18 12.46 -2.04
N HIS A 362 15.58 11.38 -2.69
CA HIS A 362 14.72 10.53 -3.50
C HIS A 362 14.98 9.05 -3.15
N GLY A 363 13.95 8.34 -2.69
CA GLY A 363 14.02 6.91 -2.38
C GLY A 363 15.05 6.51 -1.32
N LYS A 364 15.37 7.41 -0.39
CA LYS A 364 16.36 7.17 0.69
C LYS A 364 15.80 7.61 2.03
N GLU A 365 16.19 6.90 3.09
CA GLU A 365 15.89 7.29 4.46
C GLU A 365 16.57 8.60 4.82
N CYS A 366 15.80 9.58 5.31
CA CYS A 366 16.33 10.86 5.72
C CYS A 366 15.43 11.58 6.71
N LEU A 367 16.03 12.18 7.75
CA LEU A 367 15.39 13.18 8.60
C LEU A 367 15.52 14.54 7.91
N ILE A 368 14.41 15.12 7.48
CA ILE A 368 14.39 16.42 6.78
C ILE A 368 13.95 17.59 7.65
N SER A 369 13.55 17.34 8.90
CA SER A 369 13.30 18.41 9.88
C SER A 369 14.59 18.81 10.59
N LYS A 370 14.69 20.12 10.91
CA LYS A 370 15.80 20.68 11.69
C LYS A 370 15.65 20.36 13.18
N PRO A 371 16.71 20.50 13.98
CA PRO A 371 16.69 20.17 15.43
C PRO A 371 15.67 20.96 16.26
N ASP A 372 15.26 22.13 15.82
CA ASP A 372 14.29 23.01 16.49
C ASP A 372 12.83 22.70 16.10
N SER A 373 12.59 21.77 15.19
CA SER A 373 11.25 21.32 14.80
C SER A 373 10.56 20.61 15.98
N LYS A 374 9.31 20.97 16.26
CA LYS A 374 8.52 20.30 17.31
C LYS A 374 8.14 18.87 16.94
N VAL A 375 8.00 18.57 15.65
CA VAL A 375 7.69 17.25 15.14
C VAL A 375 8.82 16.86 14.17
N GLN A 376 9.36 15.67 14.31
CA GLN A 376 10.32 15.16 13.34
C GLN A 376 9.63 14.80 12.03
N VAL A 377 10.25 15.12 10.90
CA VAL A 377 9.74 14.76 9.58
C VAL A 377 10.74 13.87 8.86
N TRP A 378 10.31 12.67 8.56
CA TRP A 378 11.14 11.64 7.95
C TRP A 378 10.68 11.27 6.54
N ILE A 379 11.62 10.92 5.68
CA ILE A 379 11.38 10.18 4.45
C ILE A 379 11.85 8.75 4.74
N VAL A 380 10.95 7.77 4.60
CA VAL A 380 11.24 6.36 4.88
C VAL A 380 10.67 5.52 3.74
N PRO A 381 11.50 5.04 2.81
CA PRO A 381 11.04 4.13 1.77
C PRO A 381 10.40 2.88 2.35
N THR A 382 9.20 2.53 1.86
CA THR A 382 8.51 1.32 2.32
C THR A 382 9.16 0.06 1.78
N ASN A 383 9.06 -1.03 2.54
CA ASN A 383 9.47 -2.37 2.11
C ASN A 383 8.44 -3.40 2.61
N GLU A 384 7.36 -3.51 1.87
CA GLU A 384 6.26 -4.42 2.21
C GLU A 384 6.68 -5.88 2.04
N GLU A 385 7.54 -6.17 1.08
CA GLU A 385 8.02 -7.51 0.77
C GLU A 385 8.83 -8.09 1.93
N VAL A 386 9.63 -7.29 2.61
CA VAL A 386 10.38 -7.76 3.80
C VAL A 386 9.46 -8.04 4.99
N VAL A 387 8.35 -7.30 5.13
CA VAL A 387 7.35 -7.58 6.18
C VAL A 387 6.71 -8.94 5.92
N ILE A 388 6.35 -9.23 4.67
CA ILE A 388 5.79 -10.51 4.25
C ILE A 388 6.80 -11.63 4.53
N ALA A 389 8.08 -11.44 4.20
CA ALA A 389 9.13 -12.44 4.44
C ALA A 389 9.34 -12.69 5.94
N ARG A 390 9.43 -11.63 6.77
CA ARG A 390 9.57 -11.74 8.23
C ARG A 390 8.41 -12.51 8.87
N ASP A 391 7.18 -12.19 8.48
CA ASP A 391 5.99 -12.88 9.00
C ASP A 391 5.93 -14.33 8.55
N THR A 392 6.35 -14.63 7.32
CA THR A 392 6.44 -16.00 6.81
C THR A 392 7.43 -16.82 7.63
N VAL A 393 8.63 -16.31 7.89
CA VAL A 393 9.64 -16.98 8.73
C VAL A 393 9.11 -17.20 10.15
N ARG A 394 8.57 -16.15 10.77
CA ARG A 394 8.05 -16.20 12.14
C ARG A 394 6.95 -17.25 12.31
N LEU A 395 5.99 -17.28 11.40
CA LEU A 395 4.81 -18.15 11.50
C LEU A 395 5.11 -19.60 11.13
N LEU A 396 6.04 -19.84 10.23
CA LEU A 396 6.44 -21.19 9.84
C LEU A 396 7.58 -21.75 10.70
N GLY A 397 8.19 -20.97 11.59
CA GLY A 397 9.29 -21.38 12.44
C GLY A 397 10.58 -21.69 11.68
N LEU A 398 10.88 -20.94 10.64
CA LEU A 398 12.00 -21.13 9.71
C LEU A 398 13.31 -20.50 10.19
#